data_1c6222956977077db47352bf784e1877
#
_entry.id   1c6222956977077db47352bf784e1877
#
_cell.length_a   1.000
_cell.length_b   1.000
_cell.length_c   1.000
_cell.angle_alpha   90.00
_cell.angle_beta   90.00
_cell.angle_gamma   90.00
#
_symmetry.space_group_name_H-M   'P 1'
#
loop_
_entity.id
_entity.type
_entity.pdbx_description
1 polymer ?
#
loop_
_entity_poly.entity_id
_entity_poly.type
_entity_poly.pdbx_seq_one_letter_code
_entity_poly.pdbx_strand_id
1 'polypeptide(L)'
;MQPPVSVIMPVLNEERHLRNSVRHILEQEYDGEMEVVIALGPSTDRTDEIAAELVREDPRVHTVPNPTGRTPAALNAAIKASRHPIVVRVDGHGMLSPNYIATAVRLLEETGAQNVGGIMHAEGENDWEHAVAAAMTSKIGVGNAAFHTGGEAGPAETVYLGVFRREALERQDGYNVEFIRAQDWELNFRIREAGGLIWFSPELRVQYRPRPSVRALAKQYKDYGRWRHVVARYHQGSINLRYLAPPTAVCAIAAGVVVGAVLTPLGFLVPAGYLAAITAGSLPAGKGLPLKARLQIPVALATMHMSWGYGFLTSPRALAKKVIASRRPSVPATKV
;
A
#
# COMPACT_ATOMS: atom_id res chain seq x y z
N MET A 1 2.55 -18.13 -26.44
CA MET A 1 1.51 -17.08 -26.25
C MET A 1 1.43 -16.83 -24.75
N GLN A 2 1.54 -15.58 -24.32
CA GLN A 2 1.46 -15.24 -22.90
C GLN A 2 0.04 -15.50 -22.36
N PRO A 3 -0.13 -15.90 -21.08
CA PRO A 3 -1.45 -16.19 -20.51
C PRO A 3 -2.31 -14.90 -20.45
N PRO A 4 -3.64 -15.00 -20.62
CA PRO A 4 -4.50 -13.83 -20.56
C PRO A 4 -4.58 -13.22 -19.16
N VAL A 5 -4.74 -11.88 -19.07
CA VAL A 5 -4.75 -11.13 -17.82
C VAL A 5 -5.96 -10.23 -17.68
N SER A 6 -6.48 -10.09 -16.46
CA SER A 6 -7.50 -9.09 -16.10
C SER A 6 -6.90 -8.03 -15.20
N VAL A 7 -6.91 -6.77 -15.66
CA VAL A 7 -6.53 -5.64 -14.82
C VAL A 7 -7.76 -5.16 -14.07
N ILE A 8 -7.68 -5.06 -12.75
CA ILE A 8 -8.76 -4.61 -11.88
C ILE A 8 -8.42 -3.26 -11.24
N MET A 9 -9.34 -2.30 -11.34
CA MET A 9 -9.13 -0.93 -10.89
C MET A 9 -10.25 -0.47 -9.94
N PRO A 10 -9.97 -0.23 -8.65
CA PRO A 10 -10.90 0.46 -7.76
C PRO A 10 -10.81 1.97 -8.00
N VAL A 11 -11.92 2.62 -8.35
CA VAL A 11 -11.93 4.02 -8.76
C VAL A 11 -12.99 4.82 -7.99
N LEU A 12 -12.58 5.97 -7.44
CA LEU A 12 -13.44 6.93 -6.75
C LEU A 12 -12.80 8.33 -6.77
N ASN A 13 -13.42 9.31 -7.45
CA ASN A 13 -12.92 10.68 -7.59
C ASN A 13 -11.52 10.74 -8.22
N GLU A 14 -11.37 10.18 -9.41
CA GLU A 14 -10.10 10.06 -10.14
C GLU A 14 -10.14 10.79 -11.51
N GLU A 15 -10.96 11.84 -11.66
CA GLU A 15 -11.11 12.57 -12.93
C GLU A 15 -9.78 13.02 -13.54
N ARG A 16 -8.77 13.32 -12.68
CA ARG A 16 -7.47 13.83 -13.11
C ARG A 16 -6.54 12.75 -13.64
N HIS A 17 -6.71 11.51 -13.20
CA HIS A 17 -5.72 10.46 -13.39
C HIS A 17 -6.23 9.25 -14.17
N LEU A 18 -7.55 8.95 -14.09
CA LEU A 18 -8.13 7.73 -14.61
C LEU A 18 -7.76 7.47 -16.08
N ARG A 19 -7.95 8.47 -16.96
CA ARG A 19 -7.67 8.32 -18.39
C ARG A 19 -6.20 7.98 -18.65
N ASN A 20 -5.29 8.66 -17.96
CA ASN A 20 -3.86 8.42 -18.12
C ASN A 20 -3.46 7.04 -17.57
N SER A 21 -4.00 6.63 -16.43
CA SER A 21 -3.75 5.31 -15.84
C SER A 21 -4.23 4.18 -16.76
N VAL A 22 -5.44 4.28 -17.31
CA VAL A 22 -5.98 3.28 -18.25
C VAL A 22 -5.15 3.24 -19.53
N ARG A 23 -4.73 4.40 -20.07
CA ARG A 23 -3.84 4.44 -21.24
C ARG A 23 -2.54 3.68 -21.00
N HIS A 24 -1.84 3.92 -19.88
CA HIS A 24 -0.62 3.18 -19.52
C HIS A 24 -0.83 1.67 -19.38
N ILE A 25 -2.02 1.24 -18.98
CA ILE A 25 -2.37 -0.19 -18.94
C ILE A 25 -2.56 -0.73 -20.37
N LEU A 26 -3.31 -0.04 -21.20
CA LEU A 26 -3.62 -0.48 -22.58
C LEU A 26 -2.40 -0.47 -23.51
N GLU A 27 -1.40 0.35 -23.19
CA GLU A 27 -0.10 0.48 -23.88
C GLU A 27 0.99 -0.45 -23.32
N GLN A 28 0.66 -1.38 -22.41
CA GLN A 28 1.64 -2.37 -21.92
C GLN A 28 2.20 -3.24 -23.04
N GLU A 29 3.51 -3.48 -23.01
CA GLU A 29 4.19 -4.43 -23.89
C GLU A 29 3.85 -5.87 -23.49
N TYR A 30 2.66 -6.32 -23.88
CA TYR A 30 2.11 -7.62 -23.50
C TYR A 30 1.35 -8.27 -24.66
N ASP A 31 1.81 -9.47 -25.10
CA ASP A 31 1.24 -10.19 -26.26
C ASP A 31 0.05 -11.11 -25.89
N GLY A 32 -0.31 -11.20 -24.61
CA GLY A 32 -1.48 -11.95 -24.15
C GLY A 32 -2.78 -11.14 -24.24
N GLU A 33 -3.91 -11.84 -24.23
CA GLU A 33 -5.22 -11.19 -24.12
C GLU A 33 -5.29 -10.39 -22.79
N MET A 34 -5.82 -9.15 -22.85
CA MET A 34 -5.94 -8.30 -21.68
C MET A 34 -7.32 -7.64 -21.64
N GLU A 35 -7.93 -7.62 -20.47
CA GLU A 35 -9.11 -6.80 -20.17
C GLU A 35 -8.85 -5.86 -18.99
N VAL A 36 -9.58 -4.75 -18.92
CA VAL A 36 -9.53 -3.78 -17.83
C VAL A 36 -10.92 -3.65 -17.23
N VAL A 37 -11.06 -3.99 -15.95
CA VAL A 37 -12.33 -3.89 -15.21
C VAL A 37 -12.24 -2.78 -14.18
N ILE A 38 -12.95 -1.68 -14.43
CA ILE A 38 -13.00 -0.50 -13.58
C ILE A 38 -14.20 -0.61 -12.63
N ALA A 39 -13.96 -0.71 -11.32
CA ALA A 39 -15.01 -0.71 -10.31
C ALA A 39 -15.29 0.71 -9.82
N LEU A 40 -16.40 1.29 -10.27
CA LEU A 40 -16.80 2.67 -10.04
C LEU A 40 -17.47 2.85 -8.68
N GLY A 41 -16.84 3.65 -7.81
CA GLY A 41 -17.45 4.16 -6.58
C GLY A 41 -18.40 5.33 -6.85
N PRO A 42 -19.12 5.83 -5.82
CA PRO A 42 -20.03 6.98 -5.95
C PRO A 42 -19.20 8.28 -6.05
N SER A 43 -18.62 8.54 -7.21
CA SER A 43 -17.81 9.72 -7.49
C SER A 43 -18.66 11.00 -7.56
N THR A 44 -18.08 12.13 -7.19
CA THR A 44 -18.71 13.45 -7.21
C THR A 44 -18.07 14.39 -8.23
N ASP A 45 -17.08 13.90 -8.97
CA ASP A 45 -16.36 14.55 -10.05
C ASP A 45 -16.71 13.87 -11.41
N ARG A 46 -15.99 14.17 -12.46
CA ARG A 46 -16.23 13.64 -13.81
C ARG A 46 -15.70 12.20 -14.04
N THR A 47 -15.38 11.48 -12.98
CA THR A 47 -14.82 10.11 -13.08
C THR A 47 -15.73 9.17 -13.88
N ASP A 48 -17.03 9.19 -13.62
CA ASP A 48 -17.99 8.28 -14.27
C ASP A 48 -18.14 8.60 -15.76
N GLU A 49 -18.11 9.90 -16.15
CA GLU A 49 -18.13 10.33 -17.54
C GLU A 49 -16.88 9.82 -18.29
N ILE A 50 -15.69 10.00 -17.68
CA ILE A 50 -14.42 9.55 -18.25
C ILE A 50 -14.39 8.01 -18.38
N ALA A 51 -14.89 7.28 -17.41
CA ALA A 51 -14.98 5.82 -17.49
C ALA A 51 -15.91 5.38 -18.64
N ALA A 52 -17.05 6.03 -18.82
CA ALA A 52 -17.96 5.75 -19.93
C ALA A 52 -17.35 6.07 -21.31
N GLU A 53 -16.50 7.10 -21.40
CA GLU A 53 -15.75 7.41 -22.62
C GLU A 53 -14.73 6.30 -22.92
N LEU A 54 -13.94 5.87 -21.92
CA LEU A 54 -12.95 4.81 -22.06
C LEU A 54 -13.55 3.47 -22.53
N VAL A 55 -14.75 3.11 -22.03
CA VAL A 55 -15.49 1.92 -22.48
C VAL A 55 -15.89 2.03 -23.96
N ARG A 56 -16.24 3.24 -24.45
CA ARG A 56 -16.55 3.43 -25.87
C ARG A 56 -15.32 3.42 -26.77
N GLU A 57 -14.18 3.87 -26.25
CA GLU A 57 -12.92 4.00 -26.98
C GLU A 57 -12.20 2.67 -27.16
N ASP A 58 -12.28 1.77 -26.17
CA ASP A 58 -11.56 0.49 -26.23
C ASP A 58 -12.43 -0.68 -25.70
N PRO A 59 -12.68 -1.71 -26.52
CA PRO A 59 -13.54 -2.86 -26.15
C PRO A 59 -12.95 -3.73 -25.04
N ARG A 60 -11.69 -3.57 -24.68
CA ARG A 60 -11.05 -4.26 -23.54
C ARG A 60 -11.46 -3.65 -22.20
N VAL A 61 -12.01 -2.43 -22.20
CA VAL A 61 -12.37 -1.71 -20.95
C VAL A 61 -13.83 -1.97 -20.60
N HIS A 62 -14.06 -2.38 -19.35
CA HIS A 62 -15.39 -2.63 -18.79
C HIS A 62 -15.55 -1.92 -17.46
N THR A 63 -16.81 -1.60 -17.10
CA THR A 63 -17.11 -1.00 -15.78
C THR A 63 -18.03 -1.90 -14.97
N VAL A 64 -17.87 -1.85 -13.64
CA VAL A 64 -18.77 -2.50 -12.68
C VAL A 64 -19.08 -1.53 -11.53
N PRO A 65 -20.29 -1.56 -10.95
CA PRO A 65 -20.64 -0.68 -9.85
C PRO A 65 -19.99 -1.10 -8.53
N ASN A 66 -19.54 -0.12 -7.74
CA ASN A 66 -19.15 -0.26 -6.34
C ASN A 66 -19.91 0.76 -5.47
N PRO A 67 -21.19 0.54 -5.14
CA PRO A 67 -22.01 1.52 -4.44
C PRO A 67 -21.50 1.86 -3.04
N THR A 68 -20.60 1.06 -2.48
CA THR A 68 -20.05 1.29 -1.14
C THR A 68 -18.93 2.35 -1.12
N GLY A 69 -18.30 2.65 -2.24
CA GLY A 69 -17.11 3.50 -2.34
C GLY A 69 -15.87 2.94 -1.65
N ARG A 70 -15.93 1.69 -1.14
CA ARG A 70 -14.81 1.07 -0.41
C ARG A 70 -13.91 0.30 -1.36
N THR A 71 -12.60 0.54 -1.29
CA THR A 71 -11.59 -0.12 -2.14
C THR A 71 -11.68 -1.65 -2.13
N PRO A 72 -11.77 -2.36 -0.99
CA PRO A 72 -11.83 -3.83 -1.02
C PRO A 72 -13.13 -4.36 -1.65
N ALA A 73 -14.25 -3.64 -1.52
CA ALA A 73 -15.49 -4.00 -2.19
C ALA A 73 -15.40 -3.78 -3.70
N ALA A 74 -14.77 -2.69 -4.14
CA ALA A 74 -14.47 -2.42 -5.55
C ALA A 74 -13.61 -3.54 -6.15
N LEU A 75 -12.51 -3.89 -5.47
CA LEU A 75 -11.61 -4.95 -5.91
C LEU A 75 -12.35 -6.30 -6.06
N ASN A 76 -13.19 -6.66 -5.07
CA ASN A 76 -13.98 -7.89 -5.16
C ASN A 76 -15.02 -7.86 -6.29
N ALA A 77 -15.66 -6.71 -6.52
CA ALA A 77 -16.58 -6.55 -7.64
C ALA A 77 -15.86 -6.74 -8.99
N ALA A 78 -14.68 -6.13 -9.15
CA ALA A 78 -13.87 -6.26 -10.34
C ALA A 78 -13.32 -7.70 -10.52
N ILE A 79 -12.85 -8.37 -9.46
CA ILE A 79 -12.42 -9.78 -9.50
C ILE A 79 -13.56 -10.67 -9.99
N LYS A 80 -14.77 -10.46 -9.45
CA LYS A 80 -15.94 -11.26 -9.82
C LYS A 80 -16.36 -11.07 -11.29
N ALA A 81 -16.22 -9.85 -11.82
CA ALA A 81 -16.58 -9.52 -13.19
C ALA A 81 -15.49 -9.88 -14.20
N SER A 82 -14.27 -10.02 -13.77
CA SER A 82 -13.12 -10.37 -14.61
C SER A 82 -13.03 -11.89 -14.86
N ARG A 83 -12.37 -12.32 -15.95
CA ARG A 83 -12.43 -13.71 -16.44
C ARG A 83 -11.09 -14.44 -16.55
N HIS A 84 -9.97 -13.70 -16.59
CA HIS A 84 -8.67 -14.32 -16.89
C HIS A 84 -7.97 -14.92 -15.66
N PRO A 85 -7.05 -15.89 -15.84
CA PRO A 85 -6.40 -16.61 -14.75
C PRO A 85 -5.40 -15.79 -13.95
N ILE A 86 -4.93 -14.67 -14.50
CA ILE A 86 -4.04 -13.75 -13.82
C ILE A 86 -4.77 -12.42 -13.60
N VAL A 87 -4.73 -11.92 -12.36
CA VAL A 87 -5.39 -10.69 -11.95
C VAL A 87 -4.35 -9.65 -11.55
N VAL A 88 -4.31 -8.54 -12.29
CA VAL A 88 -3.39 -7.41 -12.06
C VAL A 88 -4.16 -6.30 -11.36
N ARG A 89 -3.77 -5.93 -10.15
CA ARG A 89 -4.36 -4.78 -9.48
C ARG A 89 -3.62 -3.49 -9.87
N VAL A 90 -4.40 -2.47 -10.25
CA VAL A 90 -3.90 -1.10 -10.47
C VAL A 90 -4.86 -0.13 -9.81
N ASP A 91 -4.36 0.82 -9.02
CA ASP A 91 -5.20 1.88 -8.46
C ASP A 91 -5.52 2.96 -9.53
N GLY A 92 -6.63 3.70 -9.41
CA GLY A 92 -7.12 4.64 -10.43
C GLY A 92 -6.15 5.77 -10.85
N HIS A 93 -5.06 5.94 -10.09
CA HIS A 93 -3.95 6.86 -10.38
C HIS A 93 -2.60 6.13 -10.50
N GLY A 94 -2.60 4.80 -10.63
CA GLY A 94 -1.39 4.00 -10.77
C GLY A 94 -0.80 4.11 -12.18
N MET A 95 0.50 4.31 -12.27
CA MET A 95 1.23 4.29 -13.55
C MET A 95 2.24 3.16 -13.53
N LEU A 96 1.99 2.17 -14.39
CA LEU A 96 2.86 1.01 -14.56
C LEU A 96 4.01 1.34 -15.51
N SER A 97 5.18 0.72 -15.32
CA SER A 97 6.24 0.71 -16.33
C SER A 97 5.79 -0.09 -17.57
N PRO A 98 6.34 0.18 -18.78
CA PRO A 98 5.83 -0.40 -20.04
C PRO A 98 5.77 -1.93 -20.08
N ASN A 99 6.68 -2.63 -19.45
CA ASN A 99 6.78 -4.10 -19.41
C ASN A 99 6.35 -4.70 -18.08
N TYR A 100 5.59 -3.95 -17.25
CA TYR A 100 5.22 -4.40 -15.90
C TYR A 100 4.44 -5.71 -15.92
N ILE A 101 3.41 -5.81 -16.76
CA ILE A 101 2.53 -6.99 -16.82
C ILE A 101 3.32 -8.21 -17.31
N ALA A 102 4.10 -8.07 -18.39
CA ALA A 102 4.93 -9.16 -18.92
C ALA A 102 5.94 -9.69 -17.88
N THR A 103 6.61 -8.76 -17.18
CA THR A 103 7.55 -9.10 -16.10
C THR A 103 6.85 -9.81 -14.94
N ALA A 104 5.68 -9.32 -14.52
CA ALA A 104 4.94 -9.93 -13.42
C ALA A 104 4.45 -11.33 -13.74
N VAL A 105 3.95 -11.55 -14.96
CA VAL A 105 3.53 -12.89 -15.44
C VAL A 105 4.70 -13.85 -15.47
N ARG A 106 5.84 -13.45 -16.04
CA ARG A 106 7.07 -14.25 -16.04
C ARG A 106 7.46 -14.65 -14.61
N LEU A 107 7.47 -13.70 -13.68
CA LEU A 107 7.82 -13.95 -12.28
C LEU A 107 6.83 -14.90 -11.58
N LEU A 108 5.51 -14.81 -11.87
CA LEU A 108 4.54 -15.78 -11.35
C LEU A 108 4.84 -17.20 -11.83
N GLU A 109 5.25 -17.35 -13.09
CA GLU A 109 5.59 -18.66 -13.67
C GLU A 109 6.90 -19.21 -13.12
N GLU A 110 7.97 -18.41 -13.11
CA GLU A 110 9.30 -18.82 -12.66
C GLU A 110 9.36 -19.18 -11.18
N THR A 111 8.62 -18.45 -10.33
CA THR A 111 8.68 -18.60 -8.88
C THR A 111 7.61 -19.51 -8.28
N GLY A 112 6.55 -19.78 -9.03
CA GLY A 112 5.35 -20.45 -8.52
C GLY A 112 4.57 -19.61 -7.49
N ALA A 113 4.86 -18.31 -7.37
CA ALA A 113 4.21 -17.42 -6.41
C ALA A 113 2.70 -17.28 -6.68
N GLN A 114 1.95 -17.06 -5.62
CA GLN A 114 0.52 -16.75 -5.67
C GLN A 114 0.25 -15.27 -5.94
N ASN A 115 1.21 -14.42 -5.55
CA ASN A 115 1.18 -13.00 -5.77
C ASN A 115 2.61 -12.47 -5.96
N VAL A 116 2.81 -11.65 -6.98
CA VAL A 116 4.07 -10.93 -7.21
C VAL A 116 3.81 -9.43 -7.21
N GLY A 117 4.79 -8.65 -6.82
CA GLY A 117 4.72 -7.20 -6.89
C GLY A 117 6.08 -6.59 -6.56
N GLY A 118 6.16 -5.27 -6.62
CA GLY A 118 7.46 -4.62 -6.57
C GLY A 118 7.49 -3.34 -5.75
N ILE A 119 8.22 -2.38 -6.28
CA ILE A 119 8.53 -1.12 -5.61
C ILE A 119 7.40 -0.11 -5.81
N MET A 120 6.95 0.48 -4.73
CA MET A 120 6.21 1.74 -4.73
C MET A 120 7.22 2.87 -4.97
N HIS A 121 7.42 3.23 -6.22
CA HIS A 121 8.39 4.24 -6.61
C HIS A 121 7.85 5.65 -6.32
N ALA A 122 8.24 6.19 -5.16
CA ALA A 122 7.79 7.49 -4.72
C ALA A 122 8.53 8.61 -5.45
N GLU A 123 7.81 9.40 -6.25
CA GLU A 123 8.32 10.56 -6.97
C GLU A 123 7.59 11.84 -6.54
N GLY A 124 8.35 12.85 -6.14
CA GLY A 124 7.84 14.17 -5.78
C GLY A 124 7.98 15.16 -6.94
N GLU A 125 7.07 16.13 -7.01
CA GLU A 125 7.12 17.24 -7.98
C GLU A 125 7.62 18.57 -7.36
N ASN A 126 7.72 18.62 -6.04
CA ASN A 126 8.16 19.80 -5.29
C ASN A 126 9.02 19.38 -4.08
N ASP A 127 9.65 20.37 -3.43
CA ASP A 127 10.57 20.13 -2.31
C ASP A 127 9.97 19.28 -1.18
N TRP A 128 8.70 19.50 -0.82
CA TRP A 128 8.03 18.74 0.21
C TRP A 128 7.80 17.28 -0.21
N GLU A 129 7.29 17.08 -1.40
CA GLU A 129 7.05 15.73 -1.94
C GLU A 129 8.36 14.95 -2.12
N HIS A 130 9.45 15.61 -2.56
CA HIS A 130 10.79 15.01 -2.57
C HIS A 130 11.25 14.59 -1.18
N ALA A 131 11.02 15.44 -0.16
CA ALA A 131 11.35 15.10 1.22
C ALA A 131 10.54 13.89 1.74
N VAL A 132 9.23 13.86 1.43
CA VAL A 132 8.36 12.72 1.79
C VAL A 132 8.79 11.44 1.05
N ALA A 133 9.10 11.53 -0.26
CA ALA A 133 9.61 10.40 -1.03
C ALA A 133 10.90 9.83 -0.41
N ALA A 134 11.86 10.69 -0.07
CA ALA A 134 13.09 10.31 0.59
C ALA A 134 12.85 9.66 1.97
N ALA A 135 11.93 10.20 2.76
CA ALA A 135 11.55 9.61 4.04
C ALA A 135 10.89 8.24 3.87
N MET A 136 9.95 8.08 2.91
CA MET A 136 9.22 6.84 2.64
C MET A 136 10.08 5.72 2.06
N THR A 137 11.21 6.04 1.43
CA THR A 137 12.14 5.06 0.86
C THR A 137 13.35 4.79 1.76
N SER A 138 13.43 5.44 2.92
CA SER A 138 14.52 5.26 3.88
C SER A 138 14.21 4.20 4.94
N LYS A 139 15.25 3.46 5.36
CA LYS A 139 15.12 2.48 6.45
C LYS A 139 14.70 3.12 7.78
N ILE A 140 15.10 4.36 8.04
CA ILE A 140 14.66 5.08 9.23
C ILE A 140 13.17 5.44 9.17
N GLY A 141 12.61 5.70 7.98
CA GLY A 141 11.20 6.06 7.81
C GLY A 141 10.24 4.88 7.88
N VAL A 142 10.61 3.73 7.29
CA VAL A 142 9.69 2.60 7.08
C VAL A 142 10.26 1.24 7.46
N GLY A 143 11.47 1.21 8.03
CA GLY A 143 12.18 -0.04 8.35
C GLY A 143 12.58 -0.81 7.08
N ASN A 144 12.58 -2.13 7.15
CA ASN A 144 12.99 -3.02 6.06
C ASN A 144 11.79 -3.47 5.17
N ALA A 145 10.87 -2.56 4.85
CA ALA A 145 9.77 -2.87 3.94
C ALA A 145 10.27 -2.84 2.48
N ALA A 146 10.57 -3.98 1.88
CA ALA A 146 11.19 -4.10 0.56
C ALA A 146 10.45 -3.31 -0.54
N PHE A 147 9.12 -3.28 -0.51
CA PHE A 147 8.33 -2.51 -1.48
C PHE A 147 8.48 -0.98 -1.36
N HIS A 148 9.09 -0.48 -0.28
CA HIS A 148 9.48 0.92 -0.09
C HIS A 148 10.98 1.15 -0.30
N THR A 149 11.81 0.31 0.31
CA THR A 149 13.26 0.53 0.36
C THR A 149 14.03 -0.13 -0.77
N GLY A 150 13.36 -0.96 -1.57
CA GLY A 150 14.02 -1.84 -2.54
C GLY A 150 14.71 -3.01 -1.84
N GLY A 151 15.52 -3.72 -2.61
CA GLY A 151 16.26 -4.89 -2.16
C GLY A 151 16.34 -5.96 -3.24
N GLU A 152 16.84 -7.14 -2.88
CA GLU A 152 16.90 -8.29 -3.76
C GLU A 152 15.52 -8.91 -3.95
N ALA A 153 15.29 -9.54 -5.11
CA ALA A 153 14.07 -10.31 -5.36
C ALA A 153 13.99 -11.51 -4.41
N GLY A 154 12.79 -11.78 -3.90
CA GLY A 154 12.61 -12.89 -2.98
C GLY A 154 11.25 -12.95 -2.28
N PRO A 155 11.04 -13.95 -1.41
CA PRO A 155 9.85 -14.06 -0.60
C PRO A 155 9.62 -12.82 0.28
N ALA A 156 8.39 -12.34 0.34
CA ALA A 156 8.02 -11.14 1.08
C ALA A 156 6.76 -11.32 1.93
N GLU A 157 6.61 -10.49 2.97
CA GLU A 157 5.35 -10.47 3.75
C GLU A 157 4.18 -9.90 2.96
N THR A 158 4.48 -8.91 2.11
CA THR A 158 3.52 -8.19 1.28
C THR A 158 4.25 -7.44 0.18
N VAL A 159 3.54 -7.11 -0.88
CA VAL A 159 4.03 -6.31 -2.02
C VAL A 159 3.08 -5.16 -2.31
N TYR A 160 3.54 -4.18 -3.07
CA TYR A 160 2.72 -3.07 -3.54
C TYR A 160 2.04 -3.44 -4.85
N LEU A 161 0.73 -3.18 -4.97
CA LEU A 161 -0.13 -3.50 -6.13
C LEU A 161 0.17 -4.90 -6.72
N GLY A 162 -0.39 -5.93 -6.12
CA GLY A 162 -0.09 -7.31 -6.47
C GLY A 162 -0.62 -7.74 -7.83
N VAL A 163 0.11 -8.68 -8.44
CA VAL A 163 -0.34 -9.49 -9.58
C VAL A 163 -0.53 -10.90 -9.08
N PHE A 164 -1.77 -11.38 -9.14
CA PHE A 164 -2.21 -12.59 -8.47
C PHE A 164 -2.55 -13.70 -9.46
N ARG A 165 -2.31 -14.95 -9.05
CA ARG A 165 -3.07 -16.06 -9.63
C ARG A 165 -4.52 -15.95 -9.16
N ARG A 166 -5.49 -16.01 -10.05
CA ARG A 166 -6.92 -15.92 -9.72
C ARG A 166 -7.32 -16.91 -8.64
N GLU A 167 -6.85 -18.16 -8.75
CA GLU A 167 -7.14 -19.19 -7.74
C GLU A 167 -6.72 -18.83 -6.32
N ALA A 168 -5.65 -18.03 -6.16
CA ALA A 168 -5.22 -17.56 -4.84
C ALA A 168 -6.22 -16.55 -4.25
N LEU A 169 -6.81 -15.69 -5.09
CA LEU A 169 -7.88 -14.77 -4.66
C LEU A 169 -9.15 -15.54 -4.32
N GLU A 170 -9.54 -16.49 -5.15
CA GLU A 170 -10.75 -17.31 -4.95
C GLU A 170 -10.67 -18.18 -3.71
N ARG A 171 -9.53 -18.85 -3.46
CA ARG A 171 -9.30 -19.61 -2.22
C ARG A 171 -9.40 -18.76 -0.96
N GLN A 172 -9.14 -17.45 -1.05
CA GLN A 172 -9.25 -16.52 0.07
C GLN A 172 -10.59 -15.76 0.09
N ASP A 173 -11.53 -16.07 -0.81
CA ASP A 173 -12.79 -15.33 -0.97
C ASP A 173 -12.55 -13.82 -1.19
N GLY A 174 -11.45 -13.48 -1.89
CA GLY A 174 -11.05 -12.13 -2.20
C GLY A 174 -10.58 -11.30 -1.00
N TYR A 175 -10.78 -9.98 -1.10
CA TYR A 175 -10.44 -9.02 -0.06
C TYR A 175 -11.51 -8.98 1.04
N ASN A 176 -11.09 -8.87 2.30
CA ASN A 176 -12.02 -8.63 3.40
C ASN A 176 -12.53 -7.18 3.35
N VAL A 177 -13.83 -6.99 3.07
CA VAL A 177 -14.47 -5.68 2.87
C VAL A 177 -14.46 -4.76 4.10
N GLU A 178 -14.21 -5.30 5.28
CA GLU A 178 -14.11 -4.51 6.50
C GLU A 178 -12.73 -3.88 6.68
N PHE A 179 -11.70 -4.35 5.97
CA PHE A 179 -10.37 -3.73 5.97
C PHE A 179 -10.29 -2.60 4.94
N ILE A 180 -10.83 -1.42 5.25
CA ILE A 180 -10.77 -0.25 4.36
C ILE A 180 -9.34 0.32 4.20
N ARG A 181 -8.40 -0.11 5.03
CA ARG A 181 -6.95 0.08 4.91
C ARG A 181 -6.25 -1.21 5.32
N ALA A 182 -5.00 -1.39 4.90
CA ALA A 182 -4.21 -2.60 5.11
C ALA A 182 -4.83 -3.87 4.47
N GLN A 183 -5.78 -3.71 3.55
CA GLN A 183 -6.44 -4.81 2.84
C GLN A 183 -5.46 -5.72 2.10
N ASP A 184 -4.41 -5.14 1.48
CA ASP A 184 -3.39 -5.90 0.76
C ASP A 184 -2.54 -6.73 1.72
N TRP A 185 -2.11 -6.11 2.80
CA TRP A 185 -1.34 -6.81 3.82
C TRP A 185 -2.15 -7.96 4.44
N GLU A 186 -3.43 -7.73 4.69
CA GLU A 186 -4.34 -8.72 5.26
C GLU A 186 -4.55 -9.90 4.31
N LEU A 187 -4.80 -9.63 3.02
CA LEU A 187 -4.93 -10.67 2.01
C LEU A 187 -3.62 -11.47 1.84
N ASN A 188 -2.49 -10.78 1.73
CA ASN A 188 -1.18 -11.42 1.63
C ASN A 188 -0.85 -12.27 2.87
N PHE A 189 -1.27 -11.85 4.05
CA PHE A 189 -1.15 -12.66 5.27
C PHE A 189 -1.95 -13.96 5.16
N ARG A 190 -3.23 -13.91 4.73
CA ARG A 190 -4.06 -15.13 4.54
C ARG A 190 -3.49 -16.05 3.47
N ILE A 191 -2.99 -15.52 2.37
CA ILE A 191 -2.35 -16.32 1.31
C ILE A 191 -1.15 -17.07 1.90
N ARG A 192 -0.28 -16.41 2.69
CA ARG A 192 0.89 -17.04 3.32
C ARG A 192 0.51 -18.08 4.38
N GLU A 193 -0.48 -17.80 5.21
CA GLU A 193 -1.00 -18.75 6.21
C GLU A 193 -1.57 -20.01 5.55
N ALA A 194 -2.09 -19.89 4.32
CA ALA A 194 -2.52 -21.02 3.50
C ALA A 194 -1.37 -21.73 2.73
N GLY A 195 -0.11 -21.38 3.02
CA GLY A 195 1.07 -21.95 2.38
C GLY A 195 1.45 -21.33 1.03
N GLY A 196 0.79 -20.23 0.63
CA GLY A 196 1.10 -19.52 -0.61
C GLY A 196 2.33 -18.63 -0.51
N LEU A 197 3.03 -18.44 -1.63
CA LEU A 197 4.21 -17.61 -1.75
C LEU A 197 3.83 -16.21 -2.25
N ILE A 198 4.30 -15.18 -1.56
CA ILE A 198 4.32 -13.79 -2.02
C ILE A 198 5.74 -13.45 -2.44
N TRP A 199 5.92 -12.91 -3.65
CA TRP A 199 7.24 -12.62 -4.19
C TRP A 199 7.41 -11.14 -4.49
N PHE A 200 8.47 -10.55 -3.95
CA PHE A 200 8.91 -9.21 -4.27
C PHE A 200 9.96 -9.23 -5.38
N SER A 201 9.83 -8.33 -6.37
CA SER A 201 10.89 -8.07 -7.34
C SER A 201 11.11 -6.57 -7.56
N PRO A 202 12.38 -6.09 -7.54
CA PRO A 202 12.71 -4.70 -7.85
C PRO A 202 12.50 -4.34 -9.33
N GLU A 203 12.29 -5.34 -10.20
CA GLU A 203 11.95 -5.12 -11.61
C GLU A 203 10.55 -4.51 -11.78
N LEU A 204 9.64 -4.82 -10.85
CA LEU A 204 8.28 -4.30 -10.85
C LEU A 204 8.25 -2.94 -10.15
N ARG A 205 7.91 -1.89 -10.89
CA ARG A 205 7.86 -0.52 -10.35
C ARG A 205 6.54 0.14 -10.71
N VAL A 206 5.91 0.72 -9.70
CA VAL A 206 4.70 1.53 -9.88
C VAL A 206 4.97 2.91 -9.32
N GLN A 207 4.74 3.93 -10.14
CA GLN A 207 4.91 5.30 -9.71
C GLN A 207 3.88 5.65 -8.62
N TYR A 208 4.34 6.29 -7.58
CA TYR A 208 3.54 6.75 -6.46
C TYR A 208 3.82 8.22 -6.15
N ARG A 209 2.78 9.03 -6.09
CA ARG A 209 2.91 10.43 -5.70
C ARG A 209 2.76 10.61 -4.19
N PRO A 210 3.75 11.16 -3.49
CA PRO A 210 3.70 11.44 -2.07
C PRO A 210 2.60 12.44 -1.69
N ARG A 211 2.22 12.47 -0.41
CA ARG A 211 1.20 13.41 0.08
C ARG A 211 1.70 14.85 0.03
N PRO A 212 0.88 15.79 -0.49
CA PRO A 212 1.33 17.16 -0.80
C PRO A 212 1.47 18.08 0.42
N SER A 213 1.16 17.60 1.63
CA SER A 213 1.24 18.42 2.85
C SER A 213 1.46 17.58 4.11
N VAL A 214 2.01 18.21 5.16
CA VAL A 214 2.17 17.62 6.50
C VAL A 214 0.85 17.05 7.02
N ARG A 215 -0.26 17.77 6.87
CA ARG A 215 -1.59 17.32 7.31
C ARG A 215 -2.06 16.08 6.60
N ALA A 216 -1.87 16.02 5.29
CA ALA A 216 -2.26 14.86 4.48
C ALA A 216 -1.38 13.64 4.80
N LEU A 217 -0.07 13.83 4.99
CA LEU A 217 0.88 12.81 5.41
C LEU A 217 0.53 12.28 6.80
N ALA A 218 0.29 13.18 7.77
CA ALA A 218 -0.10 12.82 9.14
C ALA A 218 -1.38 11.98 9.16
N LYS A 219 -2.41 12.37 8.38
CA LYS A 219 -3.65 11.60 8.25
C LYS A 219 -3.38 10.19 7.71
N GLN A 220 -2.59 10.07 6.65
CA GLN A 220 -2.24 8.80 6.04
C GLN A 220 -1.55 7.87 7.03
N TYR A 221 -0.49 8.34 7.69
CA TYR A 221 0.28 7.52 8.62
C TYR A 221 -0.48 7.20 9.92
N LYS A 222 -1.32 8.12 10.41
CA LYS A 222 -2.25 7.83 11.51
C LYS A 222 -3.21 6.69 11.15
N ASP A 223 -3.76 6.70 9.94
CA ASP A 223 -4.64 5.64 9.46
C ASP A 223 -3.87 4.31 9.30
N TYR A 224 -2.63 4.33 8.81
CA TYR A 224 -1.78 3.13 8.75
C TYR A 224 -1.53 2.52 10.13
N GLY A 225 -1.16 3.32 11.13
CA GLY A 225 -0.97 2.86 12.51
C GLY A 225 -2.26 2.28 13.10
N ARG A 226 -3.38 2.99 12.94
CA ARG A 226 -4.70 2.54 13.40
C ARG A 226 -5.08 1.18 12.84
N TRP A 227 -4.98 1.00 11.52
CA TRP A 227 -5.35 -0.23 10.85
C TRP A 227 -4.35 -1.36 11.09
N ARG A 228 -3.08 -1.04 11.29
CA ARG A 228 -2.10 -2.04 11.73
C ARG A 228 -2.44 -2.64 13.09
N HIS A 229 -2.94 -1.83 14.02
CA HIS A 229 -3.43 -2.31 15.31
C HIS A 229 -4.67 -3.23 15.14
N VAL A 230 -5.59 -2.89 14.21
CA VAL A 230 -6.73 -3.76 13.90
C VAL A 230 -6.27 -5.11 13.35
N VAL A 231 -5.34 -5.10 12.39
CA VAL A 231 -4.71 -6.32 11.84
C VAL A 231 -4.10 -7.16 12.96
N ALA A 232 -3.35 -6.55 13.87
CA ALA A 232 -2.70 -7.24 14.98
C ALA A 232 -3.68 -7.93 15.94
N ARG A 233 -4.86 -7.36 16.09
CA ARG A 233 -5.94 -7.97 16.90
C ARG A 233 -6.74 -9.03 16.16
N TYR A 234 -6.83 -8.91 14.85
CA TYR A 234 -7.53 -9.85 14.00
C TYR A 234 -6.70 -11.10 13.72
N HIS A 235 -5.40 -10.92 13.42
CA HIS A 235 -4.45 -11.98 13.14
C HIS A 235 -3.38 -12.03 14.23
N GLN A 236 -3.51 -12.98 15.15
CA GLN A 236 -2.52 -13.22 16.22
C GLN A 236 -1.16 -13.60 15.60
N GLY A 237 -0.06 -13.10 16.17
CA GLY A 237 1.29 -13.35 15.63
C GLY A 237 1.70 -12.44 14.45
N SER A 238 0.82 -11.57 13.97
CA SER A 238 1.09 -10.68 12.84
C SER A 238 1.94 -9.43 13.18
N ILE A 239 2.27 -9.22 14.46
CA ILE A 239 3.15 -8.13 14.90
C ILE A 239 4.61 -8.58 14.84
N ASN A 240 5.46 -7.76 14.22
CA ASN A 240 6.91 -7.85 14.40
C ASN A 240 7.46 -6.56 15.05
N LEU A 241 8.72 -6.59 15.51
CA LEU A 241 9.32 -5.50 16.29
C LEU A 241 9.30 -4.15 15.58
N ARG A 242 9.40 -4.12 14.24
CA ARG A 242 9.36 -2.85 13.47
C ARG A 242 8.06 -2.06 13.66
N TYR A 243 6.95 -2.76 13.89
CA TYR A 243 5.64 -2.10 14.11
C TYR A 243 5.49 -1.55 15.53
N LEU A 244 6.35 -1.94 16.45
CA LEU A 244 6.35 -1.41 17.81
C LEU A 244 7.24 -0.16 17.97
N ALA A 245 8.18 0.07 17.05
CA ALA A 245 9.10 1.21 17.15
C ALA A 245 8.39 2.58 17.20
N PRO A 246 7.42 2.94 16.30
CA PRO A 246 6.76 4.22 16.36
C PRO A 246 5.90 4.43 17.63
N PRO A 247 5.04 3.49 18.09
CA PRO A 247 4.29 3.69 19.33
C PRO A 247 5.20 3.78 20.56
N THR A 248 6.30 3.02 20.62
CA THR A 248 7.31 3.13 21.69
C THR A 248 7.96 4.51 21.68
N ALA A 249 8.33 5.02 20.51
CA ALA A 249 8.90 6.37 20.39
C ALA A 249 7.91 7.46 20.90
N VAL A 250 6.63 7.37 20.54
CA VAL A 250 5.59 8.29 21.04
C VAL A 250 5.50 8.24 22.56
N CYS A 251 5.43 7.04 23.16
CA CYS A 251 5.38 6.88 24.61
C CYS A 251 6.65 7.39 25.30
N ALA A 252 7.81 7.08 24.77
CA ALA A 252 9.10 7.50 25.33
C ALA A 252 9.27 9.03 25.31
N ILE A 253 8.94 9.67 24.17
CA ILE A 253 8.98 11.12 24.03
C ILE A 253 8.00 11.79 25.00
N ALA A 254 6.77 11.30 25.09
CA ALA A 254 5.79 11.84 26.04
C ALA A 254 6.26 11.70 27.48
N ALA A 255 6.76 10.54 27.89
CA ALA A 255 7.34 10.32 29.20
C ALA A 255 8.55 11.21 29.46
N GLY A 256 9.46 11.34 28.49
CA GLY A 256 10.64 12.23 28.61
C GLY A 256 10.28 13.68 28.80
N VAL A 257 9.25 14.18 28.09
CA VAL A 257 8.74 15.55 28.28
C VAL A 257 8.15 15.74 29.69
N VAL A 258 7.34 14.80 30.18
CA VAL A 258 6.75 14.86 31.52
C VAL A 258 7.85 14.84 32.59
N VAL A 259 8.80 13.89 32.50
CA VAL A 259 9.94 13.80 33.42
C VAL A 259 10.79 15.08 33.38
N GLY A 260 11.03 15.62 32.17
CA GLY A 260 11.79 16.85 31.96
C GLY A 260 11.13 18.08 32.60
N ALA A 261 9.80 18.16 32.55
CA ALA A 261 9.05 19.27 33.07
C ALA A 261 8.80 19.17 34.58
N VAL A 262 8.65 17.96 35.14
CA VAL A 262 8.19 17.76 36.53
C VAL A 262 9.30 17.34 37.50
N LEU A 263 10.24 16.49 37.03
CA LEU A 263 11.22 15.85 37.91
C LEU A 263 12.65 16.36 37.69
N THR A 264 13.14 16.30 36.47
CA THR A 264 14.53 16.67 36.13
C THR A 264 14.67 17.06 34.67
N PRO A 265 15.40 18.16 34.33
CA PRO A 265 15.63 18.55 32.93
C PRO A 265 16.26 17.46 32.05
N LEU A 266 16.91 16.44 32.66
CA LEU A 266 17.46 15.29 31.94
C LEU A 266 16.39 14.52 31.14
N GLY A 267 15.11 14.60 31.54
CA GLY A 267 14.02 14.02 30.77
C GLY A 267 13.93 14.53 29.33
N PHE A 268 14.32 15.77 29.07
CA PHE A 268 14.33 16.34 27.73
C PHE A 268 15.40 15.75 26.80
N LEU A 269 16.37 14.98 27.34
CA LEU A 269 17.32 14.24 26.49
C LEU A 269 16.63 13.22 25.59
N VAL A 270 15.47 12.69 25.98
CA VAL A 270 14.74 11.70 25.16
C VAL A 270 14.19 12.33 23.88
N PRO A 271 13.34 13.40 23.91
CA PRO A 271 12.91 14.05 22.69
C PRO A 271 14.06 14.68 21.90
N ALA A 272 15.09 15.24 22.56
CA ALA A 272 16.27 15.78 21.90
C ALA A 272 17.06 14.67 21.15
N GLY A 273 17.29 13.53 21.79
CA GLY A 273 17.92 12.37 21.18
C GLY A 273 17.14 11.81 19.97
N TYR A 274 15.80 11.78 20.07
CA TYR A 274 14.95 11.41 18.94
C TYR A 274 15.13 12.39 17.76
N LEU A 275 15.06 13.71 18.01
CA LEU A 275 15.27 14.72 16.97
C LEU A 275 16.67 14.61 16.35
N ALA A 276 17.70 14.43 17.15
CA ALA A 276 19.06 14.22 16.67
C ALA A 276 19.15 12.96 15.78
N ALA A 277 18.53 11.84 16.20
CA ALA A 277 18.54 10.59 15.46
C ALA A 277 17.85 10.69 14.10
N ILE A 278 16.66 11.29 14.02
CA ILE A 278 15.95 11.46 12.72
C ILE A 278 16.69 12.47 11.83
N THR A 279 17.30 13.51 12.39
CA THR A 279 18.09 14.48 11.63
C THR A 279 19.35 13.82 11.06
N ALA A 280 20.11 13.08 11.86
CA ALA A 280 21.28 12.34 11.39
C ALA A 280 20.89 11.28 10.35
N GLY A 281 19.83 10.50 10.61
CA GLY A 281 19.31 9.49 9.70
C GLY A 281 18.73 10.04 8.40
N SER A 282 18.36 11.32 8.35
CA SER A 282 17.89 11.99 7.12
C SER A 282 19.01 12.35 6.16
N LEU A 283 20.25 12.44 6.63
CA LEU A 283 21.39 12.86 5.79
C LEU A 283 21.61 11.95 4.58
N PRO A 284 21.69 10.60 4.73
CA PRO A 284 21.86 9.72 3.58
C PRO A 284 20.62 9.71 2.67
N ALA A 285 19.41 9.83 3.23
CA ALA A 285 18.17 9.88 2.46
C ALA A 285 18.05 11.13 1.57
N GLY A 286 18.67 12.24 1.99
CA GLY A 286 18.68 13.50 1.26
C GLY A 286 19.79 13.64 0.21
N LYS A 287 20.60 12.60 -0.02
CA LYS A 287 21.71 12.68 -0.98
C LYS A 287 21.15 12.97 -2.40
N GLY A 288 21.69 14.01 -3.03
CA GLY A 288 21.27 14.43 -4.39
C GLY A 288 20.03 15.33 -4.45
N LEU A 289 19.31 15.55 -3.33
CA LEU A 289 18.16 16.44 -3.30
C LEU A 289 18.54 17.91 -3.09
N PRO A 290 17.71 18.86 -3.53
CA PRO A 290 17.85 20.28 -3.21
C PRO A 290 17.89 20.51 -1.69
N LEU A 291 18.64 21.53 -1.24
CA LEU A 291 18.81 21.83 0.19
C LEU A 291 17.46 21.99 0.91
N LYS A 292 16.50 22.67 0.28
CA LYS A 292 15.17 22.91 0.86
C LYS A 292 14.40 21.61 1.07
N ALA A 293 14.46 20.65 0.15
CA ALA A 293 13.89 19.32 0.34
C ALA A 293 14.61 18.56 1.47
N ARG A 294 15.95 18.60 1.51
CA ARG A 294 16.75 17.93 2.57
C ARG A 294 16.39 18.42 3.96
N LEU A 295 16.20 19.72 4.15
CA LEU A 295 15.81 20.30 5.44
C LEU A 295 14.40 19.89 5.88
N GLN A 296 13.54 19.45 4.98
CA GLN A 296 12.18 18.99 5.26
C GLN A 296 12.09 17.49 5.58
N ILE A 297 13.12 16.68 5.28
CA ILE A 297 13.11 15.24 5.55
C ILE A 297 12.89 14.91 7.04
N PRO A 298 13.59 15.57 8.01
CA PRO A 298 13.31 15.32 9.42
C PRO A 298 11.86 15.59 9.82
N VAL A 299 11.23 16.62 9.23
CA VAL A 299 9.82 16.94 9.47
C VAL A 299 8.92 15.85 8.92
N ALA A 300 9.20 15.35 7.71
CA ALA A 300 8.47 14.23 7.13
C ALA A 300 8.59 12.96 7.99
N LEU A 301 9.82 12.60 8.42
CA LEU A 301 10.08 11.46 9.32
C LEU A 301 9.35 11.58 10.65
N ALA A 302 9.45 12.74 11.32
CA ALA A 302 8.72 12.98 12.56
C ALA A 302 7.20 12.85 12.37
N THR A 303 6.67 13.43 11.29
CA THR A 303 5.25 13.32 10.94
C THR A 303 4.82 11.86 10.75
N MET A 304 5.61 11.07 10.02
CA MET A 304 5.34 9.65 9.78
C MET A 304 5.34 8.86 11.09
N HIS A 305 6.41 8.96 11.89
CA HIS A 305 6.56 8.19 13.13
C HIS A 305 5.53 8.56 14.18
N MET A 306 5.35 9.86 14.45
CA MET A 306 4.44 10.31 15.50
C MET A 306 2.98 10.01 15.13
N SER A 307 2.60 10.27 13.88
CA SER A 307 1.23 10.00 13.42
C SER A 307 0.91 8.51 13.41
N TRP A 308 1.86 7.68 12.94
CA TRP A 308 1.69 6.23 12.91
C TRP A 308 1.60 5.65 14.34
N GLY A 309 2.53 6.02 15.23
CA GLY A 309 2.54 5.59 16.63
C GLY A 309 1.27 6.03 17.36
N TYR A 310 0.87 7.28 17.22
CA TYR A 310 -0.38 7.79 17.76
C TYR A 310 -1.60 7.03 17.24
N GLY A 311 -1.67 6.78 15.92
CA GLY A 311 -2.75 6.00 15.31
C GLY A 311 -2.85 4.59 15.86
N PHE A 312 -1.69 3.93 16.08
CA PHE A 312 -1.62 2.59 16.66
C PHE A 312 -2.12 2.58 18.11
N LEU A 313 -1.63 3.49 18.96
CA LEU A 313 -2.00 3.59 20.37
C LEU A 313 -3.47 3.96 20.59
N THR A 314 -4.03 4.84 19.74
CA THR A 314 -5.40 5.34 19.86
C THR A 314 -6.41 4.62 18.96
N SER A 315 -6.06 3.46 18.41
CA SER A 315 -6.95 2.70 17.54
C SER A 315 -8.22 2.27 18.29
N PRO A 316 -9.44 2.63 17.82
CA PRO A 316 -10.67 2.32 18.53
C PRO A 316 -10.91 0.81 18.65
N ARG A 317 -11.21 0.34 19.86
CA ARG A 317 -11.55 -1.08 20.09
C ARG A 317 -12.78 -1.52 19.29
N ALA A 318 -13.73 -0.61 19.08
CA ALA A 318 -14.93 -0.87 18.28
C ALA A 318 -14.61 -1.23 16.83
N LEU A 319 -13.57 -0.62 16.25
CA LEU A 319 -13.12 -0.91 14.88
C LEU A 319 -12.64 -2.36 14.76
N ALA A 320 -11.79 -2.80 15.68
CA ALA A 320 -11.32 -4.19 15.71
C ALA A 320 -12.47 -5.18 15.97
N LYS A 321 -13.39 -4.86 16.90
CA LYS A 321 -14.57 -5.70 17.18
C LYS A 321 -15.44 -5.88 15.93
N LYS A 322 -15.69 -4.80 15.17
CA LYS A 322 -16.45 -4.86 13.92
C LYS A 322 -15.82 -5.81 12.90
N VAL A 323 -14.51 -5.67 12.69
CA VAL A 323 -13.76 -6.52 11.76
C VAL A 323 -13.73 -7.98 12.23
N ILE A 324 -13.58 -8.22 13.55
CA ILE A 324 -13.60 -9.58 14.12
C ILE A 324 -14.99 -10.21 13.98
N ALA A 325 -16.06 -9.44 14.17
CA ALA A 325 -17.43 -9.93 14.02
C ALA A 325 -17.77 -10.34 12.57
N SER A 326 -17.08 -9.74 11.58
CA SER A 326 -17.23 -10.10 10.16
C SER A 326 -16.36 -11.30 9.74
N ARG A 327 -15.68 -11.96 10.69
CA ARG A 327 -14.77 -13.07 10.41
C ARG A 327 -15.54 -14.24 9.80
N ARG A 328 -15.26 -14.55 8.56
CA ARG A 328 -15.72 -15.79 7.92
C ARG A 328 -14.86 -16.96 8.42
N PRO A 329 -15.42 -18.18 8.56
CA PRO A 329 -14.61 -19.35 8.90
C PRO A 329 -13.47 -19.51 7.89
N SER A 330 -12.25 -19.70 8.37
CA SER A 330 -11.12 -20.03 7.49
C SER A 330 -11.40 -21.35 6.78
N VAL A 331 -11.28 -21.38 5.47
CA VAL A 331 -11.28 -22.62 4.71
C VAL A 331 -10.06 -23.43 5.18
N PRO A 332 -10.23 -24.67 5.68
CA PRO A 332 -9.09 -25.48 6.09
C PRO A 332 -8.14 -25.69 4.94
N ALA A 333 -6.84 -25.61 5.20
CA ALA A 333 -5.81 -25.97 4.23
C ALA A 333 -6.06 -27.44 3.81
N THR A 334 -6.45 -27.66 2.55
CA THR A 334 -6.46 -28.98 1.98
C THR A 334 -5.00 -29.41 1.87
N LYS A 335 -4.57 -30.33 2.74
CA LYS A 335 -3.26 -30.98 2.61
C LYS A 335 -3.27 -31.73 1.28
N VAL A 336 -2.45 -31.25 0.33
CA VAL A 336 -2.08 -31.97 -0.89
C VAL A 336 -0.83 -32.76 -0.59
#